data_ebf6226831fb5608ec3fc5a5831efaae
#
_entry.id   ebf6226831fb5608ec3fc5a5831efaae
#
_cell.length_a   1.000
_cell.length_b   1.000
_cell.length_c   1.000
_cell.angle_alpha   90.00
_cell.angle_beta   90.00
_cell.angle_gamma   90.00
#
_symmetry.space_group_name_H-M   'P 1'
#
loop_
_entity.id
_entity.type
_entity.pdbx_description
1 polymer ?
#
loop_
_entity_poly.entity_id
_entity_poly.type
_entity_poly.pdbx_seq_one_letter_code
_entity_poly.pdbx_strand_id
1 'polypeptide(L)'
;MSALPPGPRMPRALQAWGWTQRPLPWLEKCQRRYGDIFTLRIRHYGDWVILADPDDVKKVFTAGRAVGVDVANPLLGPLLGPRSVMLLEEPEHMTRRRLMLPSFHGKAVQADSEMMAAVARQEISRWPVGEPFALWPRMQDITLDVVMRAVFGPASDEPRLQPLRERLRELTTWMNEPRNLAMLAAFGPGWVTRSHGYRGAMGAVESAVMEEVRRRKAEDGGEMGVVSMLVQARYEDGSPLSDQDLRDELVTLLSDGPTSSTLAWTFERLLRNPDKLERLREDIDSGDGTYLDAVVKETLRLRPPVPVVVRNLLEPLRLGGYEVPAGTTVAPCIHLIHRDERNYPDAHRFLPERFVGKQPGTYTWIPFGGGVRRCLAASYAEMEMKRVLRIVLETTDLRTVETGGERARKSAISFAPDQKGLVIAEPRETEPAGPRALTPVHV
;
A
#
# COMPACT_ATOMS: atom_id res chain seq x y z
N MET A 1 -32.19 20.29 7.42
CA MET A 1 -31.32 19.16 6.96
C MET A 1 -30.15 19.79 6.22
N SER A 2 -28.95 19.69 6.73
CA SER A 2 -27.74 20.16 6.04
C SER A 2 -27.59 19.36 4.74
N ALA A 3 -27.54 20.03 3.60
CA ALA A 3 -27.40 19.35 2.30
C ALA A 3 -25.94 18.94 2.11
N LEU A 4 -25.68 17.66 1.82
CA LEU A 4 -24.34 17.21 1.42
C LEU A 4 -23.85 17.98 0.18
N PRO A 5 -22.52 18.11 0.00
CA PRO A 5 -21.94 18.73 -1.19
C PRO A 5 -22.52 18.15 -2.49
N PRO A 6 -22.57 18.93 -3.59
CA PRO A 6 -23.13 18.47 -4.86
C PRO A 6 -22.37 17.25 -5.41
N GLY A 7 -22.99 16.53 -6.32
CA GLY A 7 -22.36 15.37 -6.95
C GLY A 7 -23.20 14.81 -8.10
N PRO A 8 -22.75 13.72 -8.75
CA PRO A 8 -23.47 13.10 -9.85
C PRO A 8 -24.90 12.68 -9.45
N ARG A 9 -25.88 13.06 -10.29
CA ARG A 9 -27.30 12.72 -10.08
C ARG A 9 -27.72 11.38 -10.68
N MET A 10 -26.77 10.64 -11.30
CA MET A 10 -27.02 9.33 -11.87
C MET A 10 -27.32 8.26 -10.81
N PRO A 11 -27.99 7.17 -11.14
CA PRO A 11 -28.29 6.06 -10.23
C PRO A 11 -27.05 5.53 -9.51
N ARG A 12 -27.20 5.11 -8.26
CA ARG A 12 -26.10 4.55 -7.42
C ARG A 12 -25.34 3.40 -8.08
N ALA A 13 -26.06 2.55 -8.85
CA ALA A 13 -25.44 1.44 -9.58
C ALA A 13 -24.47 1.91 -10.68
N LEU A 14 -24.81 2.99 -11.39
CA LEU A 14 -23.92 3.57 -12.41
C LEU A 14 -22.72 4.27 -11.78
N GLN A 15 -22.90 4.88 -10.60
CA GLN A 15 -21.78 5.44 -9.84
C GLN A 15 -20.84 4.35 -9.34
N ALA A 16 -21.37 3.23 -8.83
CA ALA A 16 -20.59 2.06 -8.45
C ALA A 16 -19.84 1.44 -9.64
N TRP A 17 -20.48 1.39 -10.81
CA TRP A 17 -19.84 0.92 -12.04
C TRP A 17 -18.65 1.82 -12.44
N GLY A 18 -18.84 3.14 -12.46
CA GLY A 18 -17.74 4.11 -12.73
C GLY A 18 -16.59 3.98 -11.74
N TRP A 19 -16.91 3.82 -10.45
CA TRP A 19 -15.94 3.58 -9.37
C TRP A 19 -15.16 2.26 -9.56
N THR A 20 -15.78 1.24 -10.14
CA THR A 20 -15.14 -0.07 -10.32
C THR A 20 -14.31 -0.13 -11.59
N GLN A 21 -14.82 0.41 -12.70
CA GLN A 21 -14.21 0.25 -14.02
C GLN A 21 -13.09 1.25 -14.30
N ARG A 22 -13.31 2.53 -13.97
CA ARG A 22 -12.35 3.62 -14.24
C ARG A 22 -12.39 4.68 -13.14
N PRO A 23 -12.04 4.33 -11.89
CA PRO A 23 -12.21 5.25 -10.76
C PRO A 23 -11.40 6.54 -10.91
N LEU A 24 -10.15 6.48 -11.36
CA LEU A 24 -9.28 7.65 -11.40
C LEU A 24 -9.76 8.71 -12.41
N PRO A 25 -9.99 8.39 -13.70
CA PRO A 25 -10.58 9.35 -14.65
C PRO A 25 -11.99 9.82 -14.23
N TRP A 26 -12.76 8.98 -13.54
CA TRP A 26 -14.07 9.36 -13.03
C TRP A 26 -13.97 10.40 -11.91
N LEU A 27 -13.07 10.22 -10.94
CA LEU A 27 -12.80 11.18 -9.88
C LEU A 27 -12.36 12.54 -10.46
N GLU A 28 -11.43 12.54 -11.42
CA GLU A 28 -10.97 13.76 -12.10
C GLU A 28 -12.12 14.46 -12.85
N LYS A 29 -13.02 13.71 -13.52
CA LYS A 29 -14.20 14.26 -14.18
C LYS A 29 -15.16 14.88 -13.16
N CYS A 30 -15.35 14.25 -12.03
CA CYS A 30 -16.21 14.80 -10.95
C CYS A 30 -15.61 16.07 -10.35
N GLN A 31 -14.30 16.10 -10.06
CA GLN A 31 -13.63 17.28 -9.56
C GLN A 31 -13.76 18.48 -10.52
N ARG A 32 -13.50 18.26 -11.83
CA ARG A 32 -13.68 19.33 -12.83
C ARG A 32 -15.09 19.88 -12.89
N ARG A 33 -16.12 19.09 -12.56
CA ARG A 33 -17.52 19.50 -12.64
C ARG A 33 -18.06 20.11 -11.36
N TYR A 34 -17.63 19.59 -10.19
CA TYR A 34 -18.24 19.92 -8.90
C TYR A 34 -17.28 20.66 -7.95
N GLY A 35 -15.99 20.81 -8.31
CA GLY A 35 -14.96 21.39 -7.46
C GLY A 35 -14.29 20.38 -6.54
N ASP A 36 -13.54 20.87 -5.56
CA ASP A 36 -12.67 20.05 -4.70
C ASP A 36 -13.43 19.29 -3.59
N ILE A 37 -14.72 19.55 -3.44
CA ILE A 37 -15.60 18.78 -2.54
C ILE A 37 -16.86 18.36 -3.28
N PHE A 38 -17.14 17.06 -3.31
CA PHE A 38 -18.33 16.51 -3.96
C PHE A 38 -18.76 15.17 -3.37
N THR A 39 -20.03 14.79 -3.56
CA THR A 39 -20.59 13.55 -3.02
C THR A 39 -20.74 12.50 -4.10
N LEU A 40 -20.13 11.34 -3.90
CA LEU A 40 -20.40 10.10 -4.66
C LEU A 40 -21.38 9.21 -3.89
N ARG A 41 -22.38 8.67 -4.58
CA ARG A 41 -23.39 7.76 -4.01
C ARG A 41 -23.15 6.36 -4.55
N ILE A 42 -22.26 5.61 -3.87
CA ILE A 42 -21.77 4.33 -4.35
C ILE A 42 -22.64 3.22 -3.78
N ARG A 43 -23.26 2.39 -4.66
CA ARG A 43 -24.03 1.23 -4.23
C ARG A 43 -23.18 0.33 -3.33
N HIS A 44 -23.73 -0.16 -2.24
CA HIS A 44 -23.12 -0.99 -1.20
C HIS A 44 -22.13 -0.27 -0.26
N TYR A 45 -21.66 0.95 -0.61
CA TYR A 45 -20.67 1.70 0.19
C TYR A 45 -21.22 3.01 0.77
N GLY A 46 -22.45 3.40 0.38
CA GLY A 46 -23.08 4.61 0.90
C GLY A 46 -22.70 5.90 0.17
N ASP A 47 -22.86 7.01 0.85
CA ASP A 47 -22.58 8.34 0.34
C ASP A 47 -21.20 8.78 0.84
N TRP A 48 -20.28 9.03 -0.08
CA TRP A 48 -18.90 9.45 0.20
C TRP A 48 -18.70 10.90 -0.20
N VAL A 49 -18.33 11.76 0.74
CA VAL A 49 -17.90 13.13 0.47
C VAL A 49 -16.41 13.09 0.14
N ILE A 50 -16.09 13.22 -1.14
CA ILE A 50 -14.72 13.26 -1.65
C ILE A 50 -14.10 14.62 -1.36
N LEU A 51 -12.87 14.64 -0.87
CA LEU A 51 -12.11 15.81 -0.51
C LEU A 51 -10.81 15.87 -1.32
N ALA A 52 -10.62 16.92 -2.10
CA ALA A 52 -9.43 17.18 -2.90
C ALA A 52 -8.66 18.44 -2.48
N ASP A 53 -9.19 19.19 -1.50
CA ASP A 53 -8.53 20.37 -0.94
C ASP A 53 -7.65 19.98 0.26
N PRO A 54 -6.35 20.36 0.30
CA PRO A 54 -5.43 20.02 1.39
C PRO A 54 -5.87 20.56 2.77
N ASP A 55 -6.52 21.72 2.84
CA ASP A 55 -6.97 22.31 4.12
C ASP A 55 -8.15 21.54 4.71
N ASP A 56 -9.08 21.07 3.86
CA ASP A 56 -10.17 20.21 4.32
C ASP A 56 -9.66 18.81 4.72
N VAL A 57 -8.68 18.29 4.01
CA VAL A 57 -8.00 17.03 4.38
C VAL A 57 -7.26 17.17 5.71
N LYS A 58 -6.60 18.31 5.95
CA LYS A 58 -5.97 18.64 7.24
C LYS A 58 -6.99 18.57 8.37
N LYS A 59 -8.17 19.21 8.19
CA LYS A 59 -9.24 19.17 9.21
C LYS A 59 -9.64 17.73 9.56
N VAL A 60 -9.84 16.85 8.56
CA VAL A 60 -10.19 15.44 8.79
C VAL A 60 -9.06 14.69 9.50
N PHE A 61 -7.79 14.89 9.10
CA PHE A 61 -6.66 14.17 9.69
C PHE A 61 -6.30 14.65 11.09
N THR A 62 -6.72 15.87 11.48
CA THR A 62 -6.50 16.42 12.81
C THR A 62 -7.73 16.41 13.70
N ALA A 63 -8.87 15.92 13.21
CA ALA A 63 -10.13 15.90 13.96
C ALA A 63 -10.15 14.95 15.18
N GLY A 64 -9.12 14.15 15.37
CA GLY A 64 -8.99 13.27 16.54
C GLY A 64 -10.17 12.30 16.68
N ARG A 65 -10.86 12.35 17.82
CA ARG A 65 -12.00 11.46 18.11
C ARG A 65 -13.28 11.80 17.34
N ALA A 66 -13.34 12.92 16.64
CA ALA A 66 -14.49 13.26 15.80
C ALA A 66 -14.56 12.44 14.50
N VAL A 67 -13.55 11.61 14.21
CA VAL A 67 -13.52 10.73 13.05
C VAL A 67 -13.18 9.30 13.42
N GLY A 68 -13.90 8.34 12.82
CA GLY A 68 -13.72 6.89 12.98
C GLY A 68 -13.39 6.18 11.67
N VAL A 69 -13.30 4.84 11.74
CA VAL A 69 -12.99 3.96 10.59
C VAL A 69 -14.03 2.88 10.32
N ASP A 70 -15.13 2.84 11.04
CA ASP A 70 -16.21 1.86 10.87
C ASP A 70 -16.65 1.67 9.41
N VAL A 71 -16.56 2.73 8.60
CA VAL A 71 -16.87 2.68 7.17
C VAL A 71 -15.97 1.70 6.39
N ALA A 72 -14.79 1.38 6.90
CA ALA A 72 -13.88 0.43 6.29
C ALA A 72 -14.21 -1.04 6.67
N ASN A 73 -14.94 -1.26 7.76
CA ASN A 73 -15.27 -2.59 8.27
C ASN A 73 -15.94 -3.51 7.24
N PRO A 74 -16.95 -3.08 6.45
CA PRO A 74 -17.58 -3.96 5.47
C PRO A 74 -16.63 -4.44 4.37
N LEU A 75 -15.59 -3.65 4.05
CA LEU A 75 -14.64 -3.95 2.98
C LEU A 75 -13.43 -4.74 3.48
N LEU A 76 -12.84 -4.31 4.57
CA LEU A 76 -11.57 -4.84 5.09
C LEU A 76 -11.77 -5.86 6.22
N GLY A 77 -12.87 -5.76 6.98
CA GLY A 77 -13.16 -6.65 8.09
C GLY A 77 -13.13 -8.14 7.73
N PRO A 78 -13.73 -8.55 6.60
CA PRO A 78 -13.65 -9.94 6.15
C PRO A 78 -12.22 -10.45 5.95
N LEU A 79 -11.31 -9.60 5.51
CA LEU A 79 -9.92 -9.95 5.24
C LEU A 79 -9.06 -9.86 6.50
N LEU A 80 -9.10 -8.71 7.18
CA LEU A 80 -8.14 -8.39 8.25
C LEU A 80 -8.61 -8.88 9.63
N GLY A 81 -9.91 -9.04 9.79
CA GLY A 81 -10.55 -9.31 11.09
C GLY A 81 -10.86 -8.03 11.90
N PRO A 82 -11.85 -8.09 12.81
CA PRO A 82 -12.34 -6.92 13.53
C PRO A 82 -11.35 -6.34 14.54
N ARG A 83 -10.33 -7.09 14.93
CA ARG A 83 -9.31 -6.69 15.90
C ARG A 83 -8.02 -6.16 15.24
N SER A 84 -7.99 -6.04 13.90
CA SER A 84 -6.89 -5.40 13.17
C SER A 84 -6.73 -3.94 13.56
N VAL A 85 -5.49 -3.48 13.75
CA VAL A 85 -5.17 -2.07 14.02
C VAL A 85 -5.77 -1.11 12.98
N MET A 86 -6.00 -1.57 11.76
CA MET A 86 -6.63 -0.76 10.71
C MET A 86 -8.11 -0.47 10.98
N LEU A 87 -8.80 -1.32 11.77
CA LEU A 87 -10.24 -1.28 12.01
C LEU A 87 -10.59 -0.93 13.45
N LEU A 88 -9.64 -0.94 14.38
CA LEU A 88 -9.85 -0.51 15.75
C LEU A 88 -10.17 0.97 15.84
N GLU A 89 -11.12 1.33 16.70
CA GLU A 89 -11.40 2.73 17.05
C GLU A 89 -10.54 3.19 18.24
N GLU A 90 -10.52 4.52 18.46
CA GLU A 90 -9.81 5.09 19.61
C GLU A 90 -10.56 4.79 20.95
N PRO A 91 -9.85 4.48 22.03
CA PRO A 91 -8.39 4.54 22.24
C PRO A 91 -7.64 3.24 21.89
N GLU A 92 -8.31 2.15 21.60
CA GLU A 92 -7.69 0.83 21.36
C GLU A 92 -6.70 0.86 20.20
N HIS A 93 -7.03 1.61 19.12
CA HIS A 93 -6.14 1.79 17.99
C HIS A 93 -4.76 2.32 18.41
N MET A 94 -4.71 3.43 19.18
CA MET A 94 -3.43 4.00 19.61
C MET A 94 -2.65 3.05 20.53
N THR A 95 -3.34 2.34 21.41
CA THR A 95 -2.71 1.34 22.27
C THR A 95 -2.06 0.24 21.43
N ARG A 96 -2.79 -0.33 20.46
CA ARG A 96 -2.28 -1.36 19.56
C ARG A 96 -1.14 -0.83 18.69
N ARG A 97 -1.31 0.36 18.11
CA ARG A 97 -0.31 1.01 17.28
C ARG A 97 1.03 1.18 18.02
N ARG A 98 1.02 1.60 19.28
CA ARG A 98 2.23 1.76 20.10
C ARG A 98 3.00 0.44 20.27
N LEU A 99 2.30 -0.68 20.44
CA LEU A 99 2.92 -2.00 20.54
C LEU A 99 3.63 -2.42 19.26
N MET A 100 3.09 -2.06 18.08
CA MET A 100 3.61 -2.48 16.77
C MET A 100 4.69 -1.53 16.23
N LEU A 101 4.62 -0.24 16.59
CA LEU A 101 5.44 0.81 15.98
C LEU A 101 6.96 0.55 15.99
N PRO A 102 7.57 0.00 17.07
CA PRO A 102 9.01 -0.24 17.12
C PRO A 102 9.56 -1.11 15.99
N SER A 103 8.78 -2.07 15.48
CA SER A 103 9.19 -2.97 14.40
C SER A 103 9.27 -2.31 13.02
N PHE A 104 8.64 -1.14 12.84
CA PHE A 104 8.51 -0.48 11.54
C PHE A 104 9.21 0.87 11.45
N HIS A 105 10.07 1.20 12.46
CA HIS A 105 10.77 2.47 12.52
C HIS A 105 12.22 2.35 12.95
N GLY A 106 13.01 3.34 12.54
CA GLY A 106 14.39 3.55 13.02
C GLY A 106 15.32 2.37 12.74
N LYS A 107 15.98 1.87 13.80
CA LYS A 107 16.99 0.81 13.69
C LYS A 107 16.45 -0.52 13.14
N ALA A 108 15.17 -0.85 13.40
CA ALA A 108 14.57 -2.09 12.90
C ALA A 108 14.51 -2.09 11.37
N VAL A 109 14.06 -0.98 10.78
CA VAL A 109 14.00 -0.83 9.32
C VAL A 109 15.40 -0.91 8.68
N GLN A 110 16.40 -0.32 9.33
CA GLN A 110 17.77 -0.39 8.83
C GLN A 110 18.37 -1.80 8.92
N ALA A 111 18.06 -2.55 9.99
CA ALA A 111 18.52 -3.92 10.15
C ALA A 111 17.98 -4.84 9.04
N ASP A 112 16.73 -4.62 8.60
CA ASP A 112 16.12 -5.42 7.54
C ASP A 112 16.59 -5.05 6.13
N SER A 113 17.33 -3.97 5.97
CA SER A 113 17.76 -3.44 4.66
C SER A 113 18.56 -4.45 3.83
N GLU A 114 19.50 -5.19 4.46
CA GLU A 114 20.28 -6.21 3.76
C GLU A 114 19.45 -7.47 3.47
N MET A 115 18.52 -7.81 4.34
CA MET A 115 17.55 -8.88 4.10
C MET A 115 16.70 -8.57 2.86
N MET A 116 16.17 -7.33 2.74
CA MET A 116 15.41 -6.88 1.56
C MET A 116 16.24 -7.01 0.28
N ALA A 117 17.52 -6.61 0.31
CA ALA A 117 18.44 -6.71 -0.81
C ALA A 117 18.70 -8.18 -1.20
N ALA A 118 18.89 -9.05 -0.21
CA ALA A 118 19.11 -10.49 -0.44
C ALA A 118 17.89 -11.16 -1.09
N VAL A 119 16.68 -10.85 -0.60
CA VAL A 119 15.42 -11.33 -1.20
C VAL A 119 15.30 -10.86 -2.65
N ALA A 120 15.56 -9.59 -2.93
CA ALA A 120 15.51 -9.07 -4.28
C ALA A 120 16.50 -9.79 -5.21
N ARG A 121 17.77 -9.97 -4.81
CA ARG A 121 18.79 -10.71 -5.60
C ARG A 121 18.35 -12.15 -5.86
N GLN A 122 17.81 -12.83 -4.86
CA GLN A 122 17.33 -14.20 -4.97
C GLN A 122 16.19 -14.33 -5.99
N GLU A 123 15.24 -13.40 -5.99
CA GLU A 123 14.13 -13.44 -6.97
C GLU A 123 14.61 -13.05 -8.37
N ILE A 124 15.46 -12.01 -8.52
CA ILE A 124 16.02 -11.59 -9.80
C ILE A 124 16.79 -12.73 -10.48
N SER A 125 17.51 -13.58 -9.73
CA SER A 125 18.24 -14.71 -10.29
C SER A 125 17.35 -15.77 -10.99
N ARG A 126 16.04 -15.68 -10.78
CA ARG A 126 15.03 -16.56 -11.40
C ARG A 126 14.30 -15.91 -12.58
N TRP A 127 14.64 -14.66 -12.91
CA TRP A 127 13.97 -13.99 -14.01
C TRP A 127 14.42 -14.57 -15.35
N PRO A 128 13.50 -14.66 -16.34
CA PRO A 128 13.89 -15.05 -17.69
C PRO A 128 14.79 -13.97 -18.29
N VAL A 129 15.89 -14.41 -18.92
CA VAL A 129 16.85 -13.53 -19.57
C VAL A 129 16.50 -13.43 -21.07
N GLY A 130 16.39 -12.21 -21.60
CA GLY A 130 16.12 -11.97 -23.00
C GLY A 130 14.67 -12.22 -23.45
N GLU A 131 13.82 -12.72 -22.60
CA GLU A 131 12.42 -13.05 -22.89
C GLU A 131 11.44 -12.10 -22.19
N PRO A 132 10.29 -11.77 -22.82
CA PRO A 132 9.26 -10.95 -22.20
C PRO A 132 8.63 -11.62 -20.98
N PHE A 133 8.51 -10.88 -19.87
CA PHE A 133 7.76 -11.31 -18.69
C PHE A 133 7.05 -10.16 -18.00
N ALA A 134 6.05 -10.48 -17.17
CA ALA A 134 5.32 -9.52 -16.39
C ALA A 134 6.09 -9.18 -15.09
N LEU A 135 6.44 -7.91 -14.91
CA LEU A 135 7.25 -7.46 -13.77
C LEU A 135 6.45 -7.41 -12.46
N TRP A 136 5.17 -7.00 -12.50
CA TRP A 136 4.37 -6.86 -11.28
C TRP A 136 4.26 -8.14 -10.46
N PRO A 137 3.99 -9.34 -11.02
CA PRO A 137 4.04 -10.59 -10.23
C PRO A 137 5.40 -10.85 -9.58
N ARG A 138 6.52 -10.48 -10.23
CA ARG A 138 7.85 -10.59 -9.64
C ARG A 138 8.05 -9.64 -8.45
N MET A 139 7.49 -8.42 -8.54
CA MET A 139 7.46 -7.50 -7.41
C MET A 139 6.60 -8.03 -6.27
N GLN A 140 5.50 -8.71 -6.57
CA GLN A 140 4.67 -9.36 -5.55
C GLN A 140 5.42 -10.51 -4.84
N ASP A 141 6.21 -11.30 -5.56
CA ASP A 141 7.04 -12.35 -4.97
C ASP A 141 8.11 -11.75 -4.04
N ILE A 142 8.80 -10.68 -4.47
CA ILE A 142 9.79 -9.99 -3.62
C ILE A 142 9.12 -9.44 -2.35
N THR A 143 8.04 -8.68 -2.47
CA THR A 143 7.41 -8.03 -1.32
C THR A 143 6.79 -9.06 -0.36
N LEU A 144 6.22 -10.15 -0.87
CA LEU A 144 5.75 -11.25 -0.04
C LEU A 144 6.90 -11.91 0.74
N ASP A 145 8.04 -12.17 0.09
CA ASP A 145 9.19 -12.78 0.76
C ASP A 145 9.82 -11.82 1.78
N VAL A 146 9.84 -10.52 1.52
CA VAL A 146 10.28 -9.50 2.48
C VAL A 146 9.36 -9.48 3.71
N VAL A 147 8.04 -9.43 3.53
CA VAL A 147 7.11 -9.39 4.69
C VAL A 147 7.13 -10.72 5.46
N MET A 148 7.26 -11.86 4.79
CA MET A 148 7.41 -13.16 5.46
C MET A 148 8.65 -13.18 6.35
N ARG A 149 9.80 -12.67 5.88
CA ARG A 149 11.03 -12.58 6.69
C ARG A 149 10.93 -11.57 7.81
N ALA A 150 10.29 -10.42 7.59
CA ALA A 150 10.06 -9.44 8.64
C ALA A 150 9.15 -10.00 9.76
N VAL A 151 8.07 -10.71 9.36
CA VAL A 151 7.09 -11.25 10.32
C VAL A 151 7.64 -12.47 11.07
N PHE A 152 8.22 -13.44 10.36
CA PHE A 152 8.62 -14.72 10.94
C PHE A 152 10.12 -14.83 11.24
N GLY A 153 10.92 -13.86 10.84
CA GLY A 153 12.37 -13.89 11.02
C GLY A 153 13.05 -15.00 10.19
N PRO A 154 14.18 -15.56 10.66
CA PRO A 154 14.90 -16.64 9.96
C PRO A 154 14.05 -17.87 9.67
N ALA A 155 13.05 -18.16 10.49
CA ALA A 155 12.13 -19.27 10.30
C ALA A 155 11.30 -19.18 9.02
N SER A 156 11.23 -18.01 8.37
CA SER A 156 10.47 -17.80 7.13
C SER A 156 10.87 -18.75 6.00
N ASP A 157 12.12 -19.21 5.97
CA ASP A 157 12.65 -20.11 4.95
C ASP A 157 12.41 -21.59 5.27
N GLU A 158 11.88 -21.91 6.46
CA GLU A 158 11.59 -23.28 6.84
C GLU A 158 10.46 -23.90 6.00
N PRO A 159 10.58 -25.19 5.65
CA PRO A 159 9.57 -25.87 4.82
C PRO A 159 8.14 -25.76 5.35
N ARG A 160 7.96 -25.66 6.67
CA ARG A 160 6.63 -25.53 7.30
C ARG A 160 5.89 -24.24 6.97
N LEU A 161 6.59 -23.16 6.58
CA LEU A 161 5.99 -21.88 6.18
C LEU A 161 5.75 -21.75 4.66
N GLN A 162 6.22 -22.71 3.85
CA GLN A 162 5.93 -22.74 2.41
C GLN A 162 4.43 -22.85 2.11
N PRO A 163 3.64 -23.68 2.81
CA PRO A 163 2.19 -23.72 2.60
C PRO A 163 1.53 -22.35 2.88
N LEU A 164 1.93 -21.62 3.93
CA LEU A 164 1.40 -20.28 4.20
C LEU A 164 1.68 -19.31 3.03
N ARG A 165 2.92 -19.31 2.52
CA ARG A 165 3.33 -18.50 1.36
C ARG A 165 2.47 -18.80 0.13
N GLU A 166 2.23 -20.07 -0.15
CA GLU A 166 1.36 -20.50 -1.27
C GLU A 166 -0.08 -20.05 -1.08
N ARG A 167 -0.65 -20.18 0.14
CA ARG A 167 -2.01 -19.73 0.45
C ARG A 167 -2.19 -18.22 0.36
N LEU A 168 -1.18 -17.44 0.74
CA LEU A 168 -1.19 -15.98 0.57
C LEU A 168 -1.19 -15.60 -0.92
N ARG A 169 -0.42 -16.29 -1.76
CA ARG A 169 -0.45 -16.12 -3.23
C ARG A 169 -1.81 -16.50 -3.82
N GLU A 170 -2.38 -17.63 -3.41
CA GLU A 170 -3.72 -18.06 -3.84
C GLU A 170 -4.78 -17.02 -3.46
N LEU A 171 -4.76 -16.52 -2.23
CA LEU A 171 -5.68 -15.48 -1.75
C LEU A 171 -5.56 -14.20 -2.57
N THR A 172 -4.33 -13.74 -2.80
CA THR A 172 -4.04 -12.55 -3.63
C THR A 172 -4.53 -12.76 -5.06
N THR A 173 -4.29 -13.92 -5.65
CA THR A 173 -4.76 -14.28 -6.99
C THR A 173 -6.28 -14.26 -7.06
N TRP A 174 -6.94 -14.91 -6.09
CA TRP A 174 -8.41 -14.95 -6.00
C TRP A 174 -9.02 -13.54 -5.90
N MET A 175 -8.44 -12.67 -5.07
CA MET A 175 -8.90 -11.29 -4.90
C MET A 175 -8.73 -10.44 -6.18
N ASN A 176 -7.80 -10.79 -7.04
CA ASN A 176 -7.48 -10.06 -8.27
C ASN A 176 -8.14 -10.64 -9.53
N GLU A 177 -8.83 -11.77 -9.43
CA GLU A 177 -9.58 -12.33 -10.55
C GLU A 177 -10.67 -11.39 -11.04
N PRO A 178 -10.76 -11.08 -12.34
CA PRO A 178 -11.76 -10.16 -12.88
C PRO A 178 -13.21 -10.52 -12.52
N ARG A 179 -13.54 -11.82 -12.50
CA ARG A 179 -14.88 -12.29 -12.13
C ARG A 179 -15.19 -11.98 -10.66
N ASN A 180 -14.23 -12.15 -9.75
CA ASN A 180 -14.43 -11.90 -8.32
C ASN A 180 -14.56 -10.39 -8.03
N LEU A 181 -13.81 -9.56 -8.74
CA LEU A 181 -13.98 -8.11 -8.71
C LEU A 181 -15.34 -7.68 -9.25
N ALA A 182 -15.83 -8.30 -10.33
CA ALA A 182 -17.18 -8.04 -10.87
C ALA A 182 -18.28 -8.47 -9.89
N MET A 183 -18.13 -9.62 -9.24
CA MET A 183 -19.07 -10.10 -8.22
C MET A 183 -19.08 -9.19 -6.98
N LEU A 184 -17.91 -8.75 -6.53
CA LEU A 184 -17.79 -7.77 -5.45
C LEU A 184 -18.50 -6.45 -5.82
N ALA A 185 -18.35 -5.97 -7.03
CA ALA A 185 -19.03 -4.76 -7.52
C ALA A 185 -20.55 -4.93 -7.58
N ALA A 186 -21.03 -6.09 -8.00
CA ALA A 186 -22.46 -6.39 -8.16
C ALA A 186 -23.17 -6.63 -6.82
N PHE A 187 -22.56 -7.42 -5.92
CA PHE A 187 -23.19 -7.93 -4.71
C PHE A 187 -22.64 -7.32 -3.41
N GLY A 188 -21.60 -6.51 -3.51
CA GLY A 188 -20.95 -5.84 -2.37
C GLY A 188 -20.05 -6.76 -1.53
N PRO A 189 -19.45 -6.19 -0.47
CA PRO A 189 -18.46 -6.91 0.37
C PRO A 189 -18.98 -8.20 1.01
N GLY A 190 -20.24 -8.26 1.37
CA GLY A 190 -20.86 -9.46 1.96
C GLY A 190 -20.87 -10.69 1.05
N TRP A 191 -20.64 -10.53 -0.25
CA TRP A 191 -20.44 -11.67 -1.15
C TRP A 191 -19.10 -12.37 -0.90
N VAL A 192 -18.05 -11.61 -0.58
CA VAL A 192 -16.70 -12.15 -0.33
C VAL A 192 -16.75 -13.20 0.78
N THR A 193 -17.34 -12.86 1.93
CA THR A 193 -17.43 -13.76 3.10
C THR A 193 -18.28 -15.02 2.86
N ARG A 194 -19.19 -14.99 1.86
CA ARG A 194 -20.01 -16.14 1.48
C ARG A 194 -19.36 -17.02 0.41
N SER A 195 -18.36 -16.51 -0.30
CA SER A 195 -17.65 -17.25 -1.35
C SER A 195 -16.86 -18.43 -0.78
N HIS A 196 -17.06 -19.65 -1.32
CA HIS A 196 -16.31 -20.83 -0.90
C HIS A 196 -14.80 -20.69 -1.16
N GLY A 197 -14.42 -20.14 -2.33
CA GLY A 197 -13.00 -19.94 -2.67
C GLY A 197 -12.30 -19.00 -1.68
N TYR A 198 -12.96 -17.90 -1.32
CA TYR A 198 -12.41 -17.00 -0.30
C TYR A 198 -12.29 -17.67 1.08
N ARG A 199 -13.38 -18.32 1.56
CA ARG A 199 -13.37 -18.97 2.87
C ARG A 199 -12.32 -20.07 2.98
N GLY A 200 -12.14 -20.85 1.91
CA GLY A 200 -11.11 -21.90 1.87
C GLY A 200 -9.70 -21.33 1.94
N ALA A 201 -9.38 -20.34 1.11
CA ALA A 201 -8.07 -19.70 1.09
C ALA A 201 -7.77 -18.97 2.42
N MET A 202 -8.73 -18.18 2.92
CA MET A 202 -8.56 -17.44 4.18
C MET A 202 -8.45 -18.38 5.37
N GLY A 203 -9.29 -19.40 5.48
CA GLY A 203 -9.21 -20.38 6.58
C GLY A 203 -7.88 -21.13 6.63
N ALA A 204 -7.28 -21.41 5.48
CA ALA A 204 -5.94 -22.01 5.41
C ALA A 204 -4.85 -21.04 5.88
N VAL A 205 -4.93 -19.74 5.50
CA VAL A 205 -4.01 -18.70 6.00
C VAL A 205 -4.14 -18.58 7.52
N GLU A 206 -5.37 -18.44 8.03
CA GLU A 206 -5.63 -18.34 9.48
C GLU A 206 -5.07 -19.52 10.26
N SER A 207 -5.31 -20.74 9.77
CA SER A 207 -4.83 -21.96 10.41
C SER A 207 -3.30 -21.99 10.50
N ALA A 208 -2.61 -21.65 9.42
CA ALA A 208 -1.15 -21.63 9.38
C ALA A 208 -0.55 -20.52 10.27
N VAL A 209 -1.16 -19.33 10.27
CA VAL A 209 -0.76 -18.21 11.15
C VAL A 209 -0.92 -18.61 12.62
N MET A 210 -2.06 -19.22 12.99
CA MET A 210 -2.31 -19.61 14.38
C MET A 210 -1.48 -20.80 14.85
N GLU A 211 -1.07 -21.67 13.94
CA GLU A 211 -0.11 -22.73 14.25
C GLU A 211 1.25 -22.13 14.62
N GLU A 212 1.73 -21.16 13.86
CA GLU A 212 2.98 -20.47 14.17
C GLU A 212 2.89 -19.66 15.48
N VAL A 213 1.77 -18.97 15.72
CA VAL A 213 1.55 -18.27 17.00
C VAL A 213 1.64 -19.24 18.19
N ARG A 214 1.00 -20.42 18.10
CA ARG A 214 1.07 -21.45 19.16
C ARG A 214 2.48 -21.93 19.39
N ARG A 215 3.24 -22.17 18.32
CA ARG A 215 4.64 -22.57 18.39
C ARG A 215 5.47 -21.49 19.11
N ARG A 216 5.36 -20.23 18.70
CA ARG A 216 6.11 -19.12 19.33
C ARG A 216 5.77 -18.91 20.79
N LYS A 217 4.53 -19.14 21.18
CA LYS A 217 4.11 -19.11 22.58
C LYS A 217 4.76 -20.24 23.39
N ALA A 218 4.90 -21.43 22.81
CA ALA A 218 5.52 -22.59 23.47
C ALA A 218 7.04 -22.45 23.62
N GLU A 219 7.70 -21.71 22.73
CA GLU A 219 9.15 -21.48 22.72
C GLU A 219 9.57 -20.23 23.50
N ASP A 220 8.66 -19.61 24.25
CA ASP A 220 8.88 -18.36 25.00
C ASP A 220 9.43 -17.20 24.13
N GLY A 221 9.03 -17.18 22.87
CA GLY A 221 9.35 -16.11 21.93
C GLY A 221 10.77 -16.09 21.37
N GLY A 222 11.53 -17.16 21.51
CA GLY A 222 12.99 -17.25 21.35
C GLY A 222 13.61 -16.87 19.98
N GLU A 223 12.83 -16.66 18.91
CA GLU A 223 13.34 -16.24 17.60
C GLU A 223 12.96 -14.78 17.27
N MET A 224 13.78 -14.10 16.46
CA MET A 224 13.49 -12.74 15.95
C MET A 224 12.30 -12.74 15.00
N GLY A 225 11.59 -11.62 14.89
CA GLY A 225 10.47 -11.38 13.99
C GLY A 225 9.29 -10.69 14.71
N VAL A 226 8.43 -10.07 13.90
CA VAL A 226 7.26 -9.33 14.45
C VAL A 226 6.32 -10.27 15.21
N VAL A 227 6.17 -11.53 14.80
CA VAL A 227 5.34 -12.51 15.51
C VAL A 227 5.82 -12.72 16.94
N SER A 228 7.13 -12.88 17.16
CA SER A 228 7.69 -13.06 18.52
C SER A 228 7.50 -11.82 19.37
N MET A 229 7.70 -10.64 18.81
CA MET A 229 7.45 -9.37 19.49
C MET A 229 5.98 -9.22 19.90
N LEU A 230 5.04 -9.56 19.02
CA LEU A 230 3.60 -9.49 19.33
C LEU A 230 3.18 -10.51 20.38
N VAL A 231 3.74 -11.72 20.36
CA VAL A 231 3.48 -12.76 21.38
C VAL A 231 3.97 -12.31 22.76
N GLN A 232 5.10 -11.61 22.83
CA GLN A 232 5.67 -11.09 24.08
C GLN A 232 5.05 -9.75 24.50
N ALA A 233 4.40 -9.01 23.59
CA ALA A 233 3.81 -7.71 23.89
C ALA A 233 2.77 -7.80 25.00
N ARG A 234 2.74 -6.78 25.86
CA ARG A 234 1.79 -6.63 26.96
C ARG A 234 1.15 -5.26 26.91
N TYR A 235 -0.12 -5.20 27.23
CA TYR A 235 -0.82 -3.96 27.49
C TYR A 235 -0.32 -3.30 28.80
N GLU A 236 -0.73 -2.08 29.06
CA GLU A 236 -0.33 -1.34 30.28
C GLU A 236 -0.77 -2.03 31.57
N ASP A 237 -1.85 -2.82 31.53
CA ASP A 237 -2.36 -3.65 32.63
C ASP A 237 -1.63 -5.01 32.78
N GLY A 238 -0.60 -5.26 31.98
CA GLY A 238 0.19 -6.50 31.95
C GLY A 238 -0.47 -7.65 31.17
N SER A 239 -1.68 -7.50 30.64
CA SER A 239 -2.35 -8.53 29.86
C SER A 239 -1.68 -8.74 28.48
N PRO A 240 -1.60 -9.99 27.99
CA PRO A 240 -1.09 -10.29 26.65
C PRO A 240 -2.13 -9.95 25.57
N LEU A 241 -1.68 -9.86 24.32
CA LEU A 241 -2.59 -9.87 23.18
C LEU A 241 -3.34 -11.20 23.12
N SER A 242 -4.64 -11.14 22.84
CA SER A 242 -5.46 -12.34 22.62
C SER A 242 -5.06 -13.06 21.32
N ASP A 243 -5.44 -14.32 21.17
CA ASP A 243 -5.23 -15.08 19.92
C ASP A 243 -5.89 -14.39 18.73
N GLN A 244 -7.06 -13.78 18.92
CA GLN A 244 -7.74 -13.01 17.90
C GLN A 244 -6.96 -11.75 17.53
N ASP A 245 -6.40 -11.04 18.51
CA ASP A 245 -5.55 -9.88 18.24
C ASP A 245 -4.32 -10.26 17.42
N LEU A 246 -3.63 -11.34 17.82
CA LEU A 246 -2.45 -11.85 17.11
C LEU A 246 -2.79 -12.29 15.69
N ARG A 247 -3.89 -13.03 15.51
CA ARG A 247 -4.37 -13.46 14.18
C ARG A 247 -4.62 -12.26 13.29
N ASP A 248 -5.40 -11.27 13.74
CA ASP A 248 -5.84 -10.15 12.94
C ASP A 248 -4.67 -9.23 12.57
N GLU A 249 -3.72 -9.01 13.49
CA GLU A 249 -2.52 -8.23 13.19
C GLU A 249 -1.57 -8.94 12.22
N LEU A 250 -1.33 -10.24 12.40
CA LEU A 250 -0.46 -10.99 11.50
C LEU A 250 -1.05 -11.08 10.08
N VAL A 251 -2.35 -11.31 9.95
CA VAL A 251 -3.03 -11.27 8.65
C VAL A 251 -2.96 -9.87 8.03
N THR A 252 -3.09 -8.81 8.85
CA THR A 252 -2.95 -7.43 8.40
C THR A 252 -1.56 -7.16 7.82
N LEU A 253 -0.51 -7.60 8.51
CA LEU A 253 0.86 -7.43 8.05
C LEU A 253 1.18 -8.24 6.80
N LEU A 254 0.67 -9.48 6.71
CA LEU A 254 0.86 -10.37 5.57
C LEU A 254 0.02 -9.98 4.33
N SER A 255 -0.96 -9.08 4.50
CA SER A 255 -1.80 -8.58 3.39
C SER A 255 -1.09 -7.47 2.61
N ASP A 256 0.12 -7.75 2.08
CA ASP A 256 0.87 -6.80 1.25
C ASP A 256 0.24 -6.69 -0.17
N GLY A 257 0.37 -5.54 -0.76
CA GLY A 257 -0.11 -5.27 -2.12
C GLY A 257 0.31 -3.89 -2.65
N PRO A 258 0.27 -2.82 -1.85
CA PRO A 258 0.61 -1.48 -2.31
C PRO A 258 2.08 -1.30 -2.73
N THR A 259 3.04 -1.93 -2.04
CA THR A 259 4.48 -1.80 -2.32
C THR A 259 4.84 -2.41 -3.67
N SER A 260 4.38 -3.63 -3.95
CA SER A 260 4.62 -4.31 -5.23
C SER A 260 4.03 -3.54 -6.43
N SER A 261 2.84 -2.95 -6.25
CA SER A 261 2.22 -2.10 -7.27
C SER A 261 3.03 -0.82 -7.51
N THR A 262 3.55 -0.20 -6.45
CA THR A 262 4.39 1.00 -6.55
C THR A 262 5.70 0.70 -7.27
N LEU A 263 6.36 -0.42 -6.95
CA LEU A 263 7.58 -0.86 -7.65
C LEU A 263 7.34 -1.07 -9.15
N ALA A 264 6.26 -1.78 -9.51
CA ALA A 264 5.91 -1.97 -10.91
C ALA A 264 5.65 -0.63 -11.64
N TRP A 265 4.97 0.31 -10.99
CA TRP A 265 4.79 1.67 -11.54
C TRP A 265 6.08 2.46 -11.63
N THR A 266 7.01 2.28 -10.68
CA THR A 266 8.31 2.97 -10.72
C THR A 266 9.10 2.55 -11.97
N PHE A 267 9.21 1.25 -12.21
CA PHE A 267 9.88 0.75 -13.41
C PHE A 267 9.17 1.17 -14.70
N GLU A 268 7.83 1.09 -14.74
CA GLU A 268 7.07 1.52 -15.90
C GLU A 268 7.30 3.00 -16.20
N ARG A 269 7.38 3.88 -15.18
CA ARG A 269 7.69 5.29 -15.37
C ARG A 269 9.13 5.54 -15.80
N LEU A 270 10.10 4.86 -15.19
CA LEU A 270 11.51 5.01 -15.52
C LEU A 270 11.80 4.55 -16.95
N LEU A 271 11.30 3.39 -17.37
CA LEU A 271 11.52 2.87 -18.71
C LEU A 271 10.91 3.74 -19.83
N ARG A 272 9.93 4.58 -19.47
CA ARG A 272 9.33 5.58 -20.38
C ARG A 272 9.95 6.97 -20.27
N ASN A 273 10.90 7.17 -19.38
CA ASN A 273 11.63 8.41 -19.18
C ASN A 273 13.14 8.07 -19.09
N PRO A 274 13.79 7.76 -20.23
CA PRO A 274 15.18 7.27 -20.23
C PRO A 274 16.17 8.23 -19.57
N ASP A 275 15.95 9.54 -19.71
CA ASP A 275 16.74 10.58 -19.06
C ASP A 275 16.68 10.50 -17.52
N LYS A 276 15.53 10.11 -16.97
CA LYS A 276 15.36 9.92 -15.52
C LYS A 276 15.97 8.59 -15.05
N LEU A 277 15.88 7.54 -15.88
CA LEU A 277 16.51 6.26 -15.61
C LEU A 277 18.03 6.39 -15.59
N GLU A 278 18.62 7.08 -16.56
CA GLU A 278 20.07 7.32 -16.63
C GLU A 278 20.55 8.08 -15.39
N ARG A 279 19.90 9.18 -15.05
CA ARG A 279 20.22 9.95 -13.85
C ARG A 279 20.08 9.13 -12.57
N LEU A 280 19.08 8.24 -12.48
CA LEU A 280 18.94 7.35 -11.33
C LEU A 280 20.09 6.34 -11.26
N ARG A 281 20.58 5.82 -12.39
CA ARG A 281 21.75 4.95 -12.43
C ARG A 281 23.00 5.66 -11.94
N GLU A 282 23.22 6.90 -12.40
CA GLU A 282 24.33 7.73 -11.91
C GLU A 282 24.28 7.96 -10.39
N ASP A 283 23.08 8.24 -9.84
CA ASP A 283 22.85 8.39 -8.41
C ASP A 283 23.14 7.09 -7.63
N ILE A 284 22.73 5.95 -8.16
CA ILE A 284 23.00 4.62 -7.60
C ILE A 284 24.51 4.33 -7.64
N ASP A 285 25.15 4.55 -8.76
CA ASP A 285 26.58 4.27 -8.99
C ASP A 285 27.48 5.19 -8.12
N SER A 286 27.06 6.45 -7.89
CA SER A 286 27.75 7.37 -6.97
C SER A 286 27.54 7.04 -5.49
N GLY A 287 26.46 6.34 -5.15
CA GLY A 287 26.05 6.02 -3.77
C GLY A 287 25.32 7.15 -3.05
N ASP A 288 24.96 8.27 -3.71
CA ASP A 288 24.28 9.40 -3.07
C ASP A 288 22.87 9.03 -2.58
N GLY A 289 22.03 8.40 -3.42
CA GLY A 289 20.68 7.96 -3.08
C GLY A 289 19.63 9.08 -3.00
N THR A 290 20.03 10.33 -3.23
CA THR A 290 19.12 11.49 -3.18
C THR A 290 18.10 11.44 -4.32
N TYR A 291 18.53 11.05 -5.52
CA TYR A 291 17.63 10.95 -6.66
C TYR A 291 16.76 9.68 -6.60
N LEU A 292 17.30 8.60 -6.04
CA LEU A 292 16.54 7.38 -5.75
C LEU A 292 15.35 7.66 -4.82
N ASP A 293 15.56 8.42 -3.75
CA ASP A 293 14.50 8.86 -2.84
C ASP A 293 13.45 9.73 -3.56
N ALA A 294 13.89 10.65 -4.40
CA ALA A 294 13.03 11.51 -5.20
C ALA A 294 12.17 10.72 -6.22
N VAL A 295 12.72 9.68 -6.85
CA VAL A 295 12.02 8.79 -7.78
C VAL A 295 10.90 8.03 -7.07
N VAL A 296 11.15 7.49 -5.88
CA VAL A 296 10.14 6.79 -5.08
C VAL A 296 9.02 7.76 -4.68
N LYS A 297 9.35 8.94 -4.18
CA LYS A 297 8.37 9.97 -3.80
C LYS A 297 7.50 10.43 -4.99
N GLU A 298 8.10 10.65 -6.15
CA GLU A 298 7.37 11.05 -7.36
C GLU A 298 6.47 9.93 -7.89
N THR A 299 6.92 8.68 -7.81
CA THR A 299 6.06 7.54 -8.17
C THR A 299 4.85 7.47 -7.25
N LEU A 300 5.04 7.55 -5.95
CA LEU A 300 3.95 7.56 -4.96
C LEU A 300 2.99 8.74 -5.14
N ARG A 301 3.50 9.89 -5.60
CA ARG A 301 2.67 11.04 -5.97
C ARG A 301 1.85 10.74 -7.23
N LEU A 302 2.51 10.37 -8.32
CA LEU A 302 1.87 10.25 -9.64
C LEU A 302 1.01 8.99 -9.77
N ARG A 303 1.38 7.93 -9.07
CA ARG A 303 0.75 6.61 -9.10
C ARG A 303 0.50 6.09 -7.67
N PRO A 304 -0.26 6.82 -6.83
CA PRO A 304 -0.55 6.35 -5.49
C PRO A 304 -1.26 4.98 -5.57
N PRO A 305 -0.74 3.95 -4.90
CA PRO A 305 -1.36 2.62 -4.97
C PRO A 305 -2.76 2.62 -4.36
N VAL A 306 -3.00 3.43 -3.33
CA VAL A 306 -4.31 3.66 -2.72
C VAL A 306 -4.74 5.09 -3.04
N PRO A 307 -5.76 5.31 -3.90
CA PRO A 307 -6.09 6.66 -4.37
C PRO A 307 -6.98 7.44 -3.41
N VAL A 308 -7.62 6.78 -2.44
CA VAL A 308 -8.58 7.37 -1.51
C VAL A 308 -8.48 6.68 -0.16
N VAL A 309 -8.46 7.45 0.92
CA VAL A 309 -8.67 6.93 2.28
C VAL A 309 -10.05 7.35 2.77
N VAL A 310 -10.68 6.52 3.60
CA VAL A 310 -12.04 6.79 4.09
C VAL A 310 -12.05 6.97 5.60
N ARG A 311 -12.92 7.86 6.07
CA ARG A 311 -13.24 8.08 7.48
C ARG A 311 -14.74 8.29 7.63
N ASN A 312 -15.32 7.88 8.73
CA ASN A 312 -16.67 8.31 9.09
C ASN A 312 -16.61 9.44 10.12
N LEU A 313 -17.45 10.45 9.94
CA LEU A 313 -17.60 11.51 10.91
C LEU A 313 -18.43 11.02 12.09
N LEU A 314 -17.88 11.12 13.29
CA LEU A 314 -18.59 10.85 14.54
C LEU A 314 -19.29 12.13 15.06
N GLU A 315 -18.79 13.29 14.65
CA GLU A 315 -19.33 14.62 14.92
C GLU A 315 -19.45 15.43 13.61
N PRO A 316 -20.34 16.43 13.52
CA PRO A 316 -20.41 17.30 12.36
C PRO A 316 -19.09 18.04 12.13
N LEU A 317 -18.68 18.21 10.85
CA LEU A 317 -17.44 18.90 10.49
C LEU A 317 -17.66 19.85 9.31
N ARG A 318 -17.11 21.07 9.41
CA ARG A 318 -17.19 22.06 8.34
C ARG A 318 -16.09 21.84 7.30
N LEU A 319 -16.49 21.39 6.11
CA LEU A 319 -15.60 21.04 4.99
C LEU A 319 -16.08 21.73 3.71
N GLY A 320 -15.19 22.41 3.00
CA GLY A 320 -15.49 23.09 1.73
C GLY A 320 -16.66 24.08 1.80
N GLY A 321 -16.89 24.69 2.96
CA GLY A 321 -18.04 25.59 3.20
C GLY A 321 -19.34 24.87 3.59
N TYR A 322 -19.41 23.54 3.56
CA TYR A 322 -20.56 22.73 3.96
C TYR A 322 -20.41 22.27 5.41
N GLU A 323 -21.51 22.22 6.15
CA GLU A 323 -21.57 21.52 7.43
C GLU A 323 -21.96 20.07 7.18
N VAL A 324 -20.94 19.20 7.15
CA VAL A 324 -21.12 17.76 6.88
C VAL A 324 -21.54 17.06 8.17
N PRO A 325 -22.71 16.39 8.21
CA PRO A 325 -23.24 15.83 9.45
C PRO A 325 -22.48 14.59 9.92
N ALA A 326 -22.59 14.26 11.20
CA ALA A 326 -22.18 12.99 11.77
C ALA A 326 -22.79 11.81 11.00
N GLY A 327 -22.13 10.66 10.97
CA GLY A 327 -22.52 9.47 10.21
C GLY A 327 -22.17 9.56 8.71
N THR A 328 -21.60 10.66 8.23
CA THR A 328 -21.18 10.78 6.84
C THR A 328 -19.78 10.20 6.64
N THR A 329 -19.59 9.45 5.56
CA THR A 329 -18.25 9.04 5.10
C THR A 329 -17.57 10.21 4.38
N VAL A 330 -16.41 10.62 4.86
CA VAL A 330 -15.52 11.58 4.20
C VAL A 330 -14.32 10.84 3.62
N ALA A 331 -13.90 11.25 2.45
CA ALA A 331 -12.92 10.50 1.65
C ALA A 331 -11.80 11.41 1.10
N PRO A 332 -10.77 11.75 1.91
CA PRO A 332 -9.56 12.37 1.41
C PRO A 332 -9.03 11.64 0.17
N CYS A 333 -8.99 12.37 -0.97
CA CYS A 333 -8.64 11.80 -2.26
C CYS A 333 -7.18 12.08 -2.60
N ILE A 334 -6.31 11.13 -2.27
CA ILE A 334 -4.87 11.18 -2.54
C ILE A 334 -4.61 11.48 -4.02
N HIS A 335 -5.29 10.76 -4.92
CA HIS A 335 -5.13 10.89 -6.36
C HIS A 335 -5.39 12.31 -6.87
N LEU A 336 -6.46 12.96 -6.41
CA LEU A 336 -6.81 14.32 -6.86
C LEU A 336 -5.85 15.36 -6.29
N ILE A 337 -5.51 15.27 -5.01
CA ILE A 337 -4.57 16.19 -4.35
C ILE A 337 -3.19 16.13 -5.01
N HIS A 338 -2.73 14.93 -5.30
CA HIS A 338 -1.42 14.70 -5.91
C HIS A 338 -1.33 15.13 -7.39
N ARG A 339 -2.48 15.35 -8.04
CA ARG A 339 -2.57 15.78 -9.45
C ARG A 339 -3.09 17.20 -9.62
N ASP A 340 -3.21 17.93 -8.53
CA ASP A 340 -3.61 19.33 -8.57
C ASP A 340 -2.43 20.20 -9.00
N GLU A 341 -2.61 20.94 -10.08
CA GLU A 341 -1.61 21.87 -10.61
C GLU A 341 -1.24 22.99 -9.63
N ARG A 342 -2.14 23.33 -8.68
CA ARG A 342 -1.89 24.29 -7.61
C ARG A 342 -0.83 23.78 -6.63
N ASN A 343 -0.80 22.47 -6.41
CA ASN A 343 0.17 21.81 -5.52
C ASN A 343 1.44 21.39 -6.27
N TYR A 344 1.28 20.97 -7.52
CA TYR A 344 2.35 20.38 -8.33
C TYR A 344 2.26 20.90 -9.77
N PRO A 345 2.99 21.96 -10.15
CA PRO A 345 3.08 22.39 -11.55
C PRO A 345 3.48 21.22 -12.46
N ASP A 346 2.87 21.09 -13.65
CA ASP A 346 3.02 19.91 -14.52
C ASP A 346 2.63 18.60 -13.79
N ALA A 347 1.53 18.59 -13.04
CA ALA A 347 1.15 17.51 -12.13
C ALA A 347 1.01 16.13 -12.80
N HIS A 348 0.80 16.08 -14.11
CA HIS A 348 0.67 14.84 -14.89
C HIS A 348 2.01 14.27 -15.40
N ARG A 349 3.10 15.03 -15.29
CA ARG A 349 4.45 14.60 -15.71
C ARG A 349 5.15 13.88 -14.57
N PHE A 350 6.01 12.92 -14.92
CA PHE A 350 6.92 12.24 -13.99
C PHE A 350 8.19 13.08 -13.85
N LEU A 351 8.31 13.81 -12.75
CA LEU A 351 9.39 14.76 -12.48
C LEU A 351 9.97 14.54 -11.08
N PRO A 352 10.86 13.57 -10.88
CA PRO A 352 11.50 13.33 -9.59
C PRO A 352 12.21 14.55 -9.01
N GLU A 353 12.66 15.47 -9.85
CA GLU A 353 13.34 16.71 -9.49
C GLU A 353 12.55 17.58 -8.51
N ARG A 354 11.22 17.38 -8.41
CA ARG A 354 10.37 18.06 -7.43
C ARG A 354 10.81 17.78 -6.00
N PHE A 355 11.33 16.57 -5.76
CA PHE A 355 11.65 16.06 -4.44
C PHE A 355 13.14 15.99 -4.13
N VAL A 356 14.02 16.32 -5.09
CA VAL A 356 15.47 16.35 -4.86
C VAL A 356 15.80 17.42 -3.81
N GLY A 357 16.30 16.98 -2.65
CA GLY A 357 16.64 17.86 -1.54
C GLY A 357 15.46 18.59 -0.90
N LYS A 358 14.21 18.19 -1.19
CA LYS A 358 13.01 18.85 -0.68
C LYS A 358 12.12 17.87 0.05
N GLN A 359 11.60 18.28 1.20
CA GLN A 359 10.55 17.55 1.89
C GLN A 359 9.19 17.86 1.27
N PRO A 360 8.37 16.83 1.00
CA PRO A 360 7.02 17.05 0.49
C PRO A 360 6.13 17.72 1.55
N GLY A 361 5.11 18.44 1.08
CA GLY A 361 4.15 19.10 1.98
C GLY A 361 3.26 18.09 2.71
N THR A 362 3.02 18.32 4.00
CA THR A 362 2.36 17.37 4.91
C THR A 362 0.95 16.94 4.46
N TYR A 363 0.20 17.83 3.81
CA TYR A 363 -1.18 17.55 3.36
C TYR A 363 -1.33 17.57 1.84
N THR A 364 -0.27 17.90 1.11
CA THR A 364 -0.22 17.82 -0.35
C THR A 364 0.41 16.53 -0.85
N TRP A 365 1.25 15.86 -0.02
CA TRP A 365 1.84 14.56 -0.32
C TRP A 365 1.44 13.56 0.77
N ILE A 366 0.41 12.80 0.48
CA ILE A 366 -0.26 11.92 1.45
C ILE A 366 -0.42 10.47 0.95
N PRO A 367 0.58 9.85 0.29
CA PRO A 367 0.41 8.49 -0.27
C PRO A 367 0.18 7.44 0.82
N PHE A 368 0.60 7.71 2.04
CA PHE A 368 0.42 6.88 3.22
C PHE A 368 -0.74 7.32 4.12
N GLY A 369 -1.65 8.17 3.62
CA GLY A 369 -2.66 8.82 4.43
C GLY A 369 -2.09 9.87 5.40
N GLY A 370 -2.79 10.13 6.50
CA GLY A 370 -2.36 11.16 7.45
C GLY A 370 -3.02 11.05 8.83
N GLY A 371 -2.58 11.95 9.72
CA GLY A 371 -3.03 11.99 11.11
C GLY A 371 -2.55 10.78 11.91
N VAL A 372 -3.25 10.49 13.00
CA VAL A 372 -2.93 9.36 13.90
C VAL A 372 -3.02 7.99 13.22
N ARG A 373 -3.72 7.91 12.08
CA ARG A 373 -3.92 6.69 11.28
C ARG A 373 -3.05 6.65 10.01
N ARG A 374 -2.00 7.46 9.94
CA ARG A 374 -0.99 7.34 8.86
C ARG A 374 -0.42 5.92 8.85
N CYS A 375 -0.15 5.38 7.67
CA CYS A 375 0.40 4.02 7.53
C CYS A 375 1.51 3.75 8.55
N LEU A 376 1.39 2.64 9.28
CA LEU A 376 2.34 2.22 10.31
C LEU A 376 3.70 1.89 9.69
N ALA A 377 3.68 1.20 8.56
CA ALA A 377 4.85 0.70 7.86
C ALA A 377 5.37 1.65 6.76
N ALA A 378 5.05 2.97 6.81
CA ALA A 378 5.43 3.90 5.74
C ALA A 378 6.96 3.93 5.50
N SER A 379 7.75 4.07 6.57
CA SER A 379 9.22 4.09 6.46
C SER A 379 9.79 2.75 6.00
N TYR A 380 9.17 1.65 6.42
CA TYR A 380 9.53 0.30 5.98
C TYR A 380 9.29 0.13 4.47
N ALA A 381 8.11 0.50 3.99
CA ALA A 381 7.77 0.43 2.57
C ALA A 381 8.67 1.33 1.70
N GLU A 382 8.99 2.55 2.15
CA GLU A 382 9.92 3.43 1.44
C GLU A 382 11.34 2.83 1.36
N MET A 383 11.83 2.22 2.45
CA MET A 383 13.12 1.53 2.45
C MET A 383 13.10 0.33 1.51
N GLU A 384 12.07 -0.50 1.58
CA GLU A 384 11.89 -1.67 0.71
C GLU A 384 11.90 -1.25 -0.77
N MET A 385 11.10 -0.26 -1.13
CA MET A 385 11.07 0.25 -2.52
C MET A 385 12.45 0.72 -2.98
N LYS A 386 13.17 1.49 -2.16
CA LYS A 386 14.52 1.98 -2.49
C LYS A 386 15.52 0.83 -2.63
N ARG A 387 15.47 -0.17 -1.76
CA ARG A 387 16.38 -1.33 -1.82
C ARG A 387 16.11 -2.20 -3.03
N VAL A 388 14.86 -2.56 -3.28
CA VAL A 388 14.50 -3.36 -4.45
C VAL A 388 14.83 -2.63 -5.75
N LEU A 389 14.47 -1.35 -5.86
CA LEU A 389 14.77 -0.55 -7.05
C LEU A 389 16.28 -0.47 -7.32
N ARG A 390 17.09 -0.24 -6.28
CA ARG A 390 18.55 -0.24 -6.38
C ARG A 390 19.08 -1.58 -6.89
N ILE A 391 18.72 -2.69 -6.25
CA ILE A 391 19.23 -4.02 -6.59
C ILE A 391 18.86 -4.40 -8.03
N VAL A 392 17.61 -4.14 -8.44
CA VAL A 392 17.19 -4.42 -9.83
C VAL A 392 18.04 -3.64 -10.82
N LEU A 393 18.28 -2.34 -10.59
CA LEU A 393 19.04 -1.49 -11.50
C LEU A 393 20.56 -1.73 -11.45
N GLU A 394 21.09 -2.24 -10.33
CA GLU A 394 22.50 -2.68 -10.22
C GLU A 394 22.76 -3.99 -10.98
N THR A 395 21.75 -4.87 -11.07
CA THR A 395 21.95 -6.25 -11.55
C THR A 395 21.36 -6.51 -12.94
N THR A 396 20.42 -5.66 -13.39
CA THR A 396 19.70 -5.89 -14.65
C THR A 396 19.57 -4.63 -15.49
N ASP A 397 19.57 -4.83 -16.81
CA ASP A 397 19.10 -3.86 -17.78
C ASP A 397 17.70 -4.25 -18.23
N LEU A 398 16.73 -3.38 -17.87
CA LEU A 398 15.33 -3.56 -18.22
C LEU A 398 14.97 -2.73 -19.45
N ARG A 399 14.17 -3.32 -20.36
CA ARG A 399 13.52 -2.60 -21.45
C ARG A 399 12.03 -2.93 -21.52
N THR A 400 11.22 -1.95 -21.88
CA THR A 400 9.78 -2.18 -22.08
C THR A 400 9.52 -2.88 -23.40
N VAL A 401 8.55 -3.78 -23.43
CA VAL A 401 8.07 -4.43 -24.66
C VAL A 401 7.03 -3.54 -25.36
N GLU A 402 6.22 -2.83 -24.58
CA GLU A 402 5.10 -2.04 -25.06
C GLU A 402 5.49 -0.59 -25.33
N THR A 403 5.01 -0.01 -26.44
CA THR A 403 5.23 1.40 -26.80
C THR A 403 4.26 2.35 -26.11
N GLY A 404 3.04 1.91 -25.78
CA GLY A 404 2.01 2.68 -25.08
C GLY A 404 2.18 2.70 -23.57
N GLY A 405 1.74 3.78 -22.87
CA GLY A 405 1.71 3.86 -21.41
C GLY A 405 0.64 2.94 -20.81
N GLU A 406 0.94 2.28 -19.69
CA GLU A 406 -0.01 1.45 -19.00
C GLU A 406 -1.08 2.26 -18.27
N ARG A 407 -2.27 1.69 -18.18
CA ARG A 407 -3.40 2.23 -17.44
C ARG A 407 -3.43 1.64 -16.04
N ALA A 408 -4.02 2.39 -15.12
CA ALA A 408 -4.24 1.89 -13.76
C ALA A 408 -5.40 0.90 -13.74
N ARG A 409 -5.13 -0.35 -13.37
CA ARG A 409 -6.12 -1.40 -13.11
C ARG A 409 -6.28 -1.60 -11.62
N LYS A 410 -7.52 -1.71 -11.16
CA LYS A 410 -7.81 -2.03 -9.76
C LYS A 410 -7.35 -3.45 -9.41
N SER A 411 -6.65 -3.57 -8.28
CA SER A 411 -6.17 -4.81 -7.70
C SER A 411 -6.50 -4.79 -6.20
N ALA A 412 -7.52 -5.49 -5.79
CA ALA A 412 -8.08 -5.42 -4.44
C ALA A 412 -8.32 -3.95 -4.00
N ILE A 413 -7.54 -3.43 -3.06
CA ILE A 413 -7.60 -2.04 -2.60
C ILE A 413 -6.61 -1.10 -3.33
N SER A 414 -5.68 -1.66 -4.10
CA SER A 414 -4.61 -0.93 -4.78
C SER A 414 -4.85 -0.80 -6.29
N PHE A 415 -3.94 -0.10 -6.97
CA PHE A 415 -3.93 0.08 -8.42
C PHE A 415 -2.57 -0.28 -8.99
N ALA A 416 -2.56 -1.26 -9.87
CA ALA A 416 -1.37 -1.76 -10.56
C ALA A 416 -1.45 -1.47 -12.07
N PRO A 417 -0.34 -1.61 -12.82
CA PRO A 417 -0.34 -1.56 -14.27
C PRO A 417 -1.26 -2.61 -14.90
N ASP A 418 -2.07 -2.25 -15.89
CA ASP A 418 -3.09 -3.13 -16.49
C ASP A 418 -2.49 -4.29 -17.31
N GLN A 419 -1.32 -4.07 -17.92
CA GLN A 419 -0.54 -5.10 -18.62
C GLN A 419 0.55 -5.71 -17.72
N LYS A 420 0.51 -5.42 -16.41
CA LYS A 420 1.41 -5.98 -15.39
C LYS A 420 2.89 -5.57 -15.54
N GLY A 421 3.20 -4.48 -16.29
CA GLY A 421 4.57 -4.04 -16.50
C GLY A 421 5.38 -5.03 -17.34
N LEU A 422 5.00 -5.28 -18.60
CA LEU A 422 5.68 -6.23 -19.46
C LEU A 422 7.08 -5.71 -19.85
N VAL A 423 8.13 -6.46 -19.50
CA VAL A 423 9.53 -6.10 -19.69
C VAL A 423 10.36 -7.26 -20.21
N ILE A 424 11.54 -6.95 -20.74
CA ILE A 424 12.63 -7.89 -20.98
C ILE A 424 13.77 -7.48 -20.07
N ALA A 425 14.41 -8.45 -19.40
CA ALA A 425 15.59 -8.23 -18.56
C ALA A 425 16.82 -8.89 -19.17
N GLU A 426 17.92 -8.15 -19.16
CA GLU A 426 19.26 -8.65 -19.47
C GLU A 426 20.13 -8.45 -18.22
N PRO A 427 21.11 -9.34 -17.95
CA PRO A 427 22.08 -9.07 -16.91
C PRO A 427 22.84 -7.77 -17.21
N ARG A 428 22.97 -6.90 -16.21
CA ARG A 428 23.82 -5.72 -16.38
C ARG A 428 25.28 -6.15 -16.29
N GLU A 429 26.08 -5.86 -17.33
CA GLU A 429 27.52 -6.01 -17.26
C GLU A 429 28.07 -4.94 -16.30
N THR A 430 28.38 -5.35 -15.08
CA THR A 430 29.08 -4.47 -14.13
C THR A 430 30.58 -4.64 -14.36
N GLU A 431 31.28 -3.56 -14.66
CA GLU A 431 32.74 -3.55 -14.42
C GLU A 431 32.98 -3.91 -12.94
N PRO A 432 33.94 -4.78 -12.63
CA PRO A 432 34.16 -5.23 -11.27
C PRO A 432 34.47 -4.02 -10.36
N ALA A 433 33.48 -3.55 -9.63
CA ALA A 433 33.65 -2.50 -8.65
C ALA A 433 34.51 -3.05 -7.48
N GLY A 434 35.65 -2.42 -7.25
CA GLY A 434 36.45 -2.67 -6.05
C GLY A 434 35.58 -2.52 -4.77
N PRO A 435 35.99 -3.07 -3.62
CA PRO A 435 35.19 -3.11 -2.39
C PRO A 435 34.79 -1.69 -1.98
N ARG A 436 33.52 -1.36 -2.17
CA ARG A 436 32.95 -0.05 -1.76
C ARG A 436 32.38 -0.16 -0.34
N ALA A 437 32.85 0.72 0.53
CA ALA A 437 32.28 0.90 1.86
C ALA A 437 30.80 1.37 1.70
N LEU A 438 29.89 0.66 2.37
CA LEU A 438 28.47 1.00 2.41
C LEU A 438 28.29 2.33 3.16
N THR A 439 27.96 3.37 2.44
CA THR A 439 27.55 4.65 3.05
C THR A 439 26.13 4.48 3.62
N PRO A 440 25.84 4.90 4.86
CA PRO A 440 24.51 4.82 5.43
C PRO A 440 23.54 5.65 4.60
N VAL A 441 22.44 5.03 4.19
CA VAL A 441 21.33 5.74 3.53
C VAL A 441 20.68 6.63 4.61
N HIS A 442 20.79 7.94 4.47
CA HIS A 442 20.11 8.87 5.36
C HIS A 442 18.58 8.67 5.26
N VAL A 443 17.96 8.46 6.44
CA VAL A 443 16.51 8.32 6.63
C VAL A 443 15.92 9.66 7.03
#